data_7c5d9a6221ba35405ae4f1256c2bec95
#
_entry.id   7c5d9a6221ba35405ae4f1256c2bec95
#
_cell.length_a   1.000
_cell.length_b   1.000
_cell.length_c   1.000
_cell.angle_alpha   90.00
_cell.angle_beta   90.00
_cell.angle_gamma   90.00
#
_symmetry.space_group_name_H-M   'P 1'
#
loop_
_entity.id
_entity.type
_entity.pdbx_description
1 polymer ?
#
loop_
_entity_poly.entity_id
_entity_poly.type
_entity_poly.pdbx_seq_one_letter_code
_entity_poly.pdbx_strand_id
1 'polypeptide(L)'
;MQVHRSKNSQIFINRCKEQKTEITFVSDIEGDMIYSDIDYLNKNIHTSIQTCKALNISSLNDEIIKRGIENINLNTDLFGRWSLIGVNPLIIFDSAHNESGFESIANQISKISFNKIHILLGFVKGKKINDLVRFLPKDSNIYFTSLKIERSMTLEEIKSNLKESIT
;
A
#
# COMPACT_ATOMS: atom_id res chain seq x y z
N MET A 1 -18.03 -7.10 7.74
CA MET A 1 -16.97 -6.25 7.11
C MET A 1 -15.72 -6.31 7.97
N GLN A 2 -14.56 -6.53 7.37
CA GLN A 2 -13.27 -6.65 8.05
C GLN A 2 -12.42 -5.39 7.81
N VAL A 3 -11.95 -4.74 8.86
CA VAL A 3 -11.16 -3.49 8.77
C VAL A 3 -10.16 -3.39 9.92
N HIS A 4 -9.12 -2.55 9.75
CA HIS A 4 -8.27 -2.13 10.86
C HIS A 4 -8.84 -0.92 11.57
N ARG A 5 -8.67 -0.84 12.90
CA ARG A 5 -9.08 0.34 13.65
C ARG A 5 -8.30 1.57 13.19
N SER A 6 -9.03 2.66 12.98
CA SER A 6 -8.49 3.95 12.56
C SER A 6 -9.37 5.08 13.07
N LYS A 7 -8.96 6.33 12.87
CA LYS A 7 -9.78 7.51 13.15
C LYS A 7 -11.14 7.50 12.43
N ASN A 8 -11.26 6.75 11.34
CA ASN A 8 -12.49 6.62 10.55
C ASN A 8 -13.36 5.42 10.97
N SER A 9 -12.99 4.66 12.00
CA SER A 9 -13.71 3.45 12.43
C SER A 9 -15.18 3.69 12.70
N GLN A 10 -15.54 4.87 13.23
CA GLN A 10 -16.92 5.22 13.51
C GLN A 10 -17.80 5.26 12.26
N ILE A 11 -17.25 5.67 11.12
CA ILE A 11 -17.98 5.68 9.82
C ILE A 11 -18.38 4.26 9.45
N PHE A 12 -17.46 3.31 9.58
CA PHE A 12 -17.71 1.89 9.29
C PHE A 12 -18.73 1.28 10.25
N ILE A 13 -18.60 1.58 11.55
CA ILE A 13 -19.55 1.13 12.58
C ILE A 13 -20.96 1.61 12.25
N ASN A 14 -21.12 2.90 11.96
CA ASN A 14 -22.42 3.48 11.63
C ASN A 14 -23.02 2.83 10.39
N ARG A 15 -22.20 2.64 9.34
CA ARG A 15 -22.67 1.99 8.10
C ARG A 15 -23.11 0.54 8.34
N CYS A 16 -22.38 -0.21 9.16
CA CYS A 16 -22.76 -1.58 9.49
C CYS A 16 -24.08 -1.63 10.27
N LYS A 17 -24.31 -0.68 11.21
CA LYS A 17 -25.59 -0.56 11.92
C LYS A 17 -26.75 -0.27 10.95
N GLU A 18 -26.59 0.67 10.03
CA GLU A 18 -27.59 0.98 8.99
C GLU A 18 -27.93 -0.24 8.13
N GLN A 19 -26.93 -1.01 7.74
CA GLN A 19 -27.08 -2.19 6.91
C GLN A 19 -27.44 -3.45 7.70
N LYS A 20 -27.58 -3.36 9.03
CA LYS A 20 -27.84 -4.49 9.95
C LYS A 20 -26.86 -5.64 9.74
N THR A 21 -25.58 -5.31 9.59
CA THR A 21 -24.48 -6.28 9.40
C THR A 21 -23.44 -6.12 10.49
N GLU A 22 -22.67 -7.17 10.73
CA GLU A 22 -21.58 -7.16 11.71
C GLU A 22 -20.32 -6.51 11.16
N ILE A 23 -19.50 -5.98 12.06
CA ILE A 23 -18.17 -5.47 11.77
C ILE A 23 -17.16 -6.17 12.69
N THR A 24 -16.06 -6.62 12.11
CA THR A 24 -14.91 -7.15 12.84
C THR A 24 -13.69 -6.30 12.56
N PHE A 25 -13.02 -5.83 13.60
CA PHE A 25 -11.75 -5.13 13.46
C PHE A 25 -10.61 -6.14 13.56
N VAL A 26 -9.83 -6.24 12.51
CA VAL A 26 -8.71 -7.20 12.41
C VAL A 26 -7.65 -6.95 13.47
N SER A 27 -7.45 -5.69 13.88
CA SER A 27 -6.55 -5.31 14.96
C SER A 27 -6.94 -5.84 16.34
N ASP A 28 -8.18 -6.28 16.52
CA ASP A 28 -8.69 -6.82 17.79
C ASP A 28 -8.54 -8.36 17.86
N ILE A 29 -8.02 -8.97 16.81
CA ILE A 29 -7.82 -10.40 16.72
C ILE A 29 -6.36 -10.69 17.01
N GLU A 30 -6.11 -11.40 18.10
CA GLU A 30 -4.76 -11.83 18.49
C GLU A 30 -4.19 -12.81 17.47
N GLY A 31 -2.96 -12.58 17.05
CA GLY A 31 -2.19 -13.45 16.18
C GLY A 31 -1.03 -12.69 15.57
N ASP A 32 0.13 -12.73 16.20
CA ASP A 32 1.37 -12.06 15.76
C ASP A 32 2.08 -12.84 14.62
N MET A 33 1.36 -13.61 13.83
CA MET A 33 2.01 -14.34 12.74
C MET A 33 2.43 -13.35 11.66
N ILE A 34 3.74 -13.20 11.47
CA ILE A 34 4.34 -12.36 10.45
C ILE A 34 4.40 -13.17 9.15
N TYR A 35 3.64 -12.73 8.15
CA TYR A 35 3.63 -13.32 6.80
C TYR A 35 4.53 -12.55 5.83
N SER A 36 4.92 -11.32 6.18
CA SER A 36 5.73 -10.45 5.36
C SER A 36 6.48 -9.45 6.22
N ASP A 37 7.74 -9.15 5.88
CA ASP A 37 8.54 -8.09 6.49
C ASP A 37 8.04 -6.69 6.10
N ILE A 38 7.05 -6.61 5.22
CA ILE A 38 6.45 -5.37 4.75
C ILE A 38 5.16 -5.13 5.53
N ASP A 39 5.18 -4.13 6.40
CA ASP A 39 4.12 -3.88 7.39
C ASP A 39 2.72 -3.77 6.77
N TYR A 40 2.56 -2.99 5.67
CA TYR A 40 1.25 -2.83 5.05
C TYR A 40 0.77 -4.10 4.34
N LEU A 41 1.69 -4.89 3.79
CA LEU A 41 1.37 -6.16 3.15
C LEU A 41 0.93 -7.18 4.20
N ASN A 42 1.61 -7.22 5.33
CA ASN A 42 1.23 -8.06 6.47
C ASN A 42 -0.19 -7.73 6.97
N LYS A 43 -0.51 -6.44 7.12
CA LYS A 43 -1.88 -5.99 7.47
C LYS A 43 -2.93 -6.44 6.46
N ASN A 44 -2.62 -6.35 5.17
CA ASN A 44 -3.52 -6.80 4.10
C ASN A 44 -3.74 -8.31 4.14
N ILE A 45 -2.69 -9.09 4.39
CA ILE A 45 -2.77 -10.56 4.54
C ILE A 45 -3.67 -10.91 5.72
N HIS A 46 -3.47 -10.29 6.89
CA HIS A 46 -4.35 -10.51 8.04
C HIS A 46 -5.82 -10.20 7.73
N THR A 47 -6.09 -9.08 7.04
CA THR A 47 -7.44 -8.72 6.62
C THR A 47 -8.05 -9.79 5.69
N SER A 48 -7.25 -10.30 4.75
CA SER A 48 -7.68 -11.35 3.82
C SER A 48 -7.98 -12.66 4.54
N ILE A 49 -7.14 -13.07 5.49
CA ILE A 49 -7.38 -14.28 6.30
C ILE A 49 -8.70 -14.18 7.04
N GLN A 50 -8.93 -13.07 7.73
CA GLN A 50 -10.17 -12.88 8.48
C GLN A 50 -11.40 -12.80 7.57
N THR A 51 -11.24 -12.24 6.37
CA THR A 51 -12.31 -12.25 5.37
C THR A 51 -12.64 -13.67 4.91
N CYS A 52 -11.63 -14.48 4.61
CA CYS A 52 -11.82 -15.88 4.24
C CYS A 52 -12.52 -16.67 5.35
N LYS A 53 -12.13 -16.47 6.61
CA LYS A 53 -12.78 -17.11 7.78
C LYS A 53 -14.24 -16.67 7.94
N ALA A 54 -14.52 -15.38 7.73
CA ALA A 54 -15.87 -14.84 7.83
C ALA A 54 -16.82 -15.35 6.73
N LEU A 55 -16.31 -15.79 5.59
CA LEU A 55 -17.13 -16.40 4.52
C LEU A 55 -17.72 -17.76 4.92
N ASN A 56 -17.15 -18.39 5.94
CA ASN A 56 -17.60 -19.68 6.48
C ASN A 56 -17.81 -20.79 5.39
N ILE A 57 -16.89 -20.81 4.42
CA ILE A 57 -16.90 -21.81 3.34
C ILE A 57 -16.13 -23.04 3.84
N SER A 58 -16.78 -24.20 3.89
CA SER A 58 -16.20 -25.43 4.46
C SER A 58 -14.91 -25.90 3.79
N SER A 59 -14.70 -25.56 2.51
CA SER A 59 -13.46 -25.86 1.78
C SER A 59 -12.32 -24.89 2.06
N LEU A 60 -12.57 -23.73 2.71
CA LEU A 60 -11.55 -22.75 3.07
C LEU A 60 -11.02 -22.99 4.49
N ASN A 61 -10.27 -24.07 4.68
CA ASN A 61 -9.59 -24.34 5.93
C ASN A 61 -8.27 -23.54 6.05
N ASP A 62 -7.68 -23.52 7.25
CA ASP A 62 -6.45 -22.76 7.53
C ASP A 62 -5.27 -23.20 6.65
N GLU A 63 -5.17 -24.46 6.27
CA GLU A 63 -4.11 -24.97 5.38
C GLU A 63 -4.24 -24.41 3.96
N ILE A 64 -5.46 -24.38 3.42
CA ILE A 64 -5.72 -23.82 2.09
C ILE A 64 -5.46 -22.31 2.07
N ILE A 65 -5.89 -21.61 3.11
CA ILE A 65 -5.63 -20.16 3.27
C ILE A 65 -4.11 -19.91 3.32
N LYS A 66 -3.38 -20.67 4.12
CA LYS A 66 -1.91 -20.57 4.23
C LYS A 66 -1.24 -20.80 2.88
N ARG A 67 -1.58 -21.87 2.16
CA ARG A 67 -1.05 -22.15 0.82
C ARG A 67 -1.37 -21.03 -0.18
N GLY A 68 -2.55 -20.43 -0.10
CA GLY A 68 -2.93 -19.27 -0.91
C GLY A 68 -2.03 -18.07 -0.67
N ILE A 69 -1.67 -17.80 0.58
CA ILE A 69 -0.77 -16.70 0.97
C ILE A 69 0.66 -16.96 0.49
N GLU A 70 1.19 -18.17 0.73
CA GLU A 70 2.53 -18.57 0.32
C GLU A 70 2.73 -18.49 -1.21
N ASN A 71 1.67 -18.67 -1.97
CA ASN A 71 1.69 -18.65 -3.43
C ASN A 71 0.99 -17.42 -4.04
N ILE A 72 0.86 -16.31 -3.30
CA ILE A 72 0.09 -15.14 -3.76
C ILE A 72 0.59 -14.62 -5.10
N ASN A 73 1.89 -14.53 -5.31
CA ASN A 73 2.47 -14.03 -6.56
C ASN A 73 2.22 -15.00 -7.73
N LEU A 74 2.29 -16.31 -7.49
CA LEU A 74 2.02 -17.32 -8.50
C LEU A 74 0.54 -17.39 -8.89
N ASN A 75 -0.34 -17.18 -7.91
CA ASN A 75 -1.79 -17.31 -8.11
C ASN A 75 -2.43 -16.05 -8.70
N THR A 76 -1.82 -14.86 -8.55
CA THR A 76 -2.49 -13.59 -8.81
C THR A 76 -1.70 -12.63 -9.71
N ASP A 77 -0.46 -12.95 -10.06
CA ASP A 77 0.48 -12.02 -10.73
C ASP A 77 0.53 -10.64 -10.03
N LEU A 78 0.40 -10.64 -8.71
CA LEU A 78 0.36 -9.41 -7.91
C LEU A 78 1.68 -8.64 -8.04
N PHE A 79 1.62 -7.53 -8.78
CA PHE A 79 2.76 -6.65 -9.03
C PHE A 79 2.49 -5.25 -8.50
N GLY A 80 3.56 -4.53 -8.08
CA GLY A 80 3.40 -3.18 -7.53
C GLY A 80 3.05 -3.15 -6.04
N ARG A 81 3.48 -4.15 -5.29
CA ARG A 81 3.45 -4.19 -3.83
C ARG A 81 4.82 -4.53 -3.30
N TRP A 82 5.70 -3.52 -3.26
CA TRP A 82 7.11 -3.68 -2.91
C TRP A 82 7.80 -4.77 -3.76
N SER A 83 7.46 -4.78 -5.05
CA SER A 83 7.92 -5.84 -5.96
C SER A 83 9.38 -5.63 -6.34
N LEU A 84 10.22 -6.62 -6.04
CA LEU A 84 11.62 -6.65 -6.42
C LEU A 84 11.74 -6.93 -7.92
N ILE A 85 12.33 -5.99 -8.68
CA ILE A 85 12.53 -6.11 -10.13
C ILE A 85 14.01 -6.13 -10.53
N GLY A 86 14.92 -5.84 -9.59
CA GLY A 86 16.37 -5.93 -9.83
C GLY A 86 17.12 -6.01 -8.51
N VAL A 87 18.25 -6.72 -8.49
CA VAL A 87 19.05 -6.91 -7.27
C VAL A 87 20.38 -6.15 -7.31
N ASN A 88 20.92 -5.84 -8.47
CA ASN A 88 22.16 -5.09 -8.62
C ASN A 88 22.10 -4.17 -9.85
N PRO A 89 21.69 -2.91 -9.73
CA PRO A 89 21.26 -2.26 -8.48
C PRO A 89 19.95 -2.83 -7.93
N LEU A 90 19.68 -2.60 -6.65
CA LEU A 90 18.39 -2.92 -6.04
C LEU A 90 17.31 -2.04 -6.66
N ILE A 91 16.31 -2.65 -7.31
CA ILE A 91 15.20 -1.94 -7.93
C ILE A 91 13.89 -2.52 -7.38
N ILE A 92 13.09 -1.64 -6.78
CA ILE A 92 11.80 -1.97 -6.18
C ILE A 92 10.71 -1.16 -6.87
N PHE A 93 9.61 -1.81 -7.18
CA PHE A 93 8.42 -1.17 -7.72
C PHE A 93 7.25 -1.25 -6.75
N ASP A 94 6.61 -0.10 -6.51
CA ASP A 94 5.38 -0.02 -5.72
C ASP A 94 4.37 0.92 -6.38
N SER A 95 3.09 0.63 -6.21
CA SER A 95 1.98 1.40 -6.77
C SER A 95 1.30 2.32 -5.75
N ALA A 96 1.98 2.70 -4.68
CA ALA A 96 1.45 3.65 -3.71
C ALA A 96 1.05 4.97 -4.40
N HIS A 97 -0.12 5.49 -4.03
CA HIS A 97 -0.72 6.63 -4.70
C HIS A 97 -1.50 7.56 -3.75
N ASN A 98 -1.35 7.38 -2.44
CA ASN A 98 -1.95 8.19 -1.38
C ASN A 98 -0.96 8.38 -0.23
N GLU A 99 -1.26 9.28 0.72
CA GLU A 99 -0.38 9.62 1.84
C GLU A 99 0.03 8.39 2.66
N SER A 100 -0.93 7.54 3.04
CA SER A 100 -0.64 6.32 3.81
C SER A 100 0.28 5.35 3.06
N GLY A 101 0.14 5.25 1.74
CA GLY A 101 1.04 4.44 0.90
C GLY A 101 2.46 5.01 0.86
N PHE A 102 2.60 6.33 0.67
CA PHE A 102 3.90 6.98 0.68
C PHE A 102 4.59 6.89 2.04
N GLU A 103 3.84 7.09 3.14
CA GLU A 103 4.34 6.88 4.50
C GLU A 103 4.84 5.44 4.71
N SER A 104 4.07 4.45 4.25
CA SER A 104 4.44 3.05 4.35
C SER A 104 5.71 2.73 3.56
N ILE A 105 5.85 3.28 2.34
CA ILE A 105 7.07 3.15 1.52
C ILE A 105 8.27 3.81 2.22
N ALA A 106 8.11 5.02 2.74
CA ALA A 106 9.16 5.72 3.46
C ALA A 106 9.66 4.91 4.66
N ASN A 107 8.74 4.31 5.42
CA ASN A 107 9.06 3.42 6.52
C ASN A 107 9.80 2.15 6.06
N GLN A 108 9.49 1.60 4.89
CA GLN A 108 10.23 0.46 4.34
C GLN A 108 11.62 0.88 3.85
N ILE A 109 11.74 2.02 3.17
CA ILE A 109 13.02 2.57 2.73
C ILE A 109 13.97 2.77 3.93
N SER A 110 13.45 3.27 5.06
CA SER A 110 14.27 3.50 6.26
C SER A 110 14.89 2.24 6.88
N LYS A 111 14.36 1.06 6.55
CA LYS A 111 14.89 -0.24 6.99
C LYS A 111 16.03 -0.77 6.10
N ILE A 112 16.30 -0.14 4.95
CA ILE A 112 17.29 -0.57 3.98
C ILE A 112 18.52 0.32 4.04
N SER A 113 19.70 -0.27 4.06
CA SER A 113 20.96 0.47 3.93
C SER A 113 21.27 0.73 2.47
N PHE A 114 21.56 1.98 2.11
CA PHE A 114 21.94 2.36 0.75
C PHE A 114 22.92 3.54 0.77
N ASN A 115 23.76 3.66 -0.26
CA ASN A 115 24.65 4.80 -0.46
C ASN A 115 23.94 5.95 -1.17
N LYS A 116 23.09 5.62 -2.13
CA LYS A 116 22.28 6.56 -2.91
C LYS A 116 20.91 5.97 -3.17
N ILE A 117 19.88 6.80 -3.13
CA ILE A 117 18.53 6.42 -3.51
C ILE A 117 18.05 7.29 -4.68
N HIS A 118 17.48 6.63 -5.67
CA HIS A 118 16.84 7.24 -6.83
C HIS A 118 15.36 6.82 -6.83
N ILE A 119 14.45 7.79 -6.92
CA ILE A 119 13.01 7.56 -6.85
C ILE A 119 12.36 8.10 -8.11
N LEU A 120 11.77 7.23 -8.93
CA LEU A 120 11.02 7.62 -10.12
C LEU A 120 9.52 7.64 -9.80
N LEU A 121 8.88 8.79 -10.05
CA LEU A 121 7.46 9.01 -9.73
C LEU A 121 6.67 9.41 -10.98
N GLY A 122 5.47 8.82 -11.11
CA GLY A 122 4.46 9.23 -12.06
C GLY A 122 3.12 9.43 -11.35
N PHE A 123 2.38 10.48 -11.72
CA PHE A 123 1.13 10.84 -11.06
C PHE A 123 -0.05 10.90 -12.04
N VAL A 124 -1.23 10.62 -11.50
CA VAL A 124 -2.49 10.91 -12.19
C VAL A 124 -3.03 12.27 -11.77
N LYS A 125 -3.82 12.91 -12.63
CA LYS A 125 -4.45 14.21 -12.39
C LYS A 125 -5.22 14.23 -11.06
N GLY A 126 -5.25 15.41 -10.42
CA GLY A 126 -5.93 15.61 -9.15
C GLY A 126 -5.16 15.17 -7.90
N LYS A 127 -3.91 14.75 -8.01
CA LYS A 127 -3.04 14.47 -6.87
C LYS A 127 -2.28 15.72 -6.42
N LYS A 128 -2.23 15.94 -5.12
CA LYS A 128 -1.39 16.96 -4.48
C LYS A 128 0.00 16.36 -4.25
N ILE A 129 0.92 16.60 -5.18
CA ILE A 129 2.24 15.96 -5.20
C ILE A 129 3.02 16.24 -3.93
N ASN A 130 2.97 17.48 -3.43
CA ASN A 130 3.73 17.89 -2.24
C ASN A 130 3.32 17.12 -0.97
N ASP A 131 2.01 16.82 -0.83
CA ASP A 131 1.51 16.04 0.29
C ASP A 131 2.04 14.60 0.28
N LEU A 132 2.47 14.12 -0.87
CA LEU A 132 3.01 12.78 -1.06
C LEU A 132 4.54 12.74 -0.94
N VAL A 133 5.23 13.61 -1.68
CA VAL A 133 6.70 13.58 -1.72
C VAL A 133 7.35 13.98 -0.39
N ARG A 134 6.64 14.68 0.49
CA ARG A 134 7.13 15.06 1.83
C ARG A 134 7.52 13.86 2.70
N PHE A 135 6.98 12.68 2.44
CA PHE A 135 7.31 11.45 3.17
C PHE A 135 8.64 10.84 2.73
N LEU A 136 9.12 11.17 1.53
CA LEU A 136 10.31 10.57 0.96
C LEU A 136 11.59 11.07 1.65
N PRO A 137 12.68 10.27 1.64
CA PRO A 137 13.96 10.68 2.21
C PRO A 137 14.46 11.97 1.56
N LYS A 138 14.89 12.94 2.37
CA LYS A 138 15.33 14.27 1.90
C LYS A 138 16.53 14.22 0.97
N ASP A 139 17.43 13.26 1.18
CA ASP A 139 18.65 13.06 0.39
C ASP A 139 18.43 12.18 -0.85
N SER A 140 17.17 11.97 -1.26
CA SER A 140 16.85 11.19 -2.45
C SER A 140 16.95 12.02 -3.74
N ASN A 141 17.36 11.35 -4.82
CA ASN A 141 17.24 11.91 -6.16
C ASN A 141 15.87 11.54 -6.71
N ILE A 142 14.98 12.53 -6.81
CA ILE A 142 13.60 12.32 -7.27
C ILE A 142 13.50 12.67 -8.75
N TYR A 143 12.95 11.77 -9.54
CA TYR A 143 12.69 11.92 -10.97
C TYR A 143 11.18 11.82 -11.20
N PHE A 144 10.68 12.61 -12.13
CA PHE A 144 9.28 12.61 -12.51
C PHE A 144 9.11 12.14 -13.94
N THR A 145 8.06 11.36 -14.18
CA THR A 145 7.68 10.91 -15.51
C THR A 145 6.20 11.11 -15.76
N SER A 146 5.83 11.31 -17.02
CA SER A 146 4.45 11.27 -17.48
C SER A 146 4.16 9.91 -18.06
N LEU A 147 3.03 9.33 -17.68
CA LEU A 147 2.56 8.03 -18.18
C LEU A 147 1.80 8.21 -19.49
N LYS A 148 1.84 7.21 -20.39
CA LYS A 148 1.09 7.23 -21.65
C LYS A 148 -0.38 6.83 -21.45
N ILE A 149 -1.06 7.49 -20.54
CA ILE A 149 -2.48 7.30 -20.26
C ILE A 149 -3.18 8.66 -20.15
N GLU A 150 -4.43 8.76 -20.53
CA GLU A 150 -5.20 10.01 -20.59
C GLU A 150 -5.26 10.76 -19.26
N ARG A 151 -5.38 10.06 -18.15
CA ARG A 151 -5.43 10.65 -16.80
C ARG A 151 -4.05 10.97 -16.21
N SER A 152 -2.96 10.77 -16.94
CA SER A 152 -1.61 11.13 -16.44
C SER A 152 -1.46 12.63 -16.29
N MET A 153 -0.74 13.07 -15.26
CA MET A 153 -0.22 14.43 -15.22
C MET A 153 0.92 14.60 -16.23
N THR A 154 0.94 15.73 -16.92
CA THR A 154 2.09 16.15 -17.75
C THR A 154 3.24 16.58 -16.86
N LEU A 155 4.45 16.66 -17.41
CA LEU A 155 5.61 17.16 -16.67
C LEU A 155 5.44 18.64 -16.30
N GLU A 156 4.74 19.44 -17.11
CA GLU A 156 4.40 20.84 -16.83
C GLU A 156 3.44 20.95 -15.64
N GLU A 157 2.40 20.12 -15.58
CA GLU A 157 1.47 20.07 -14.45
C GLU A 157 2.18 19.64 -13.16
N ILE A 158 3.08 18.64 -13.22
CA ILE A 158 3.90 18.21 -12.09
C ILE A 158 4.78 19.37 -11.60
N LYS A 159 5.48 20.05 -12.52
CA LYS A 159 6.35 21.18 -12.22
C LYS A 159 5.60 22.35 -11.58
N SER A 160 4.39 22.65 -12.04
CA SER A 160 3.54 23.70 -11.46
C SER A 160 3.12 23.34 -10.04
N ASN A 161 2.66 22.09 -9.81
CA ASN A 161 2.30 21.61 -8.47
C ASN A 161 3.46 21.73 -7.45
N LEU A 162 4.69 21.44 -7.88
CA LEU A 162 5.87 21.54 -7.00
C LEU A 162 6.27 23.00 -6.70
N LYS A 163 6.02 23.95 -7.61
CA LYS A 163 6.34 25.37 -7.43
C LYS A 163 5.42 26.10 -6.45
N GLU A 164 4.14 25.73 -6.39
CA GLU A 164 3.16 26.34 -5.48
C GLU A 164 3.50 26.14 -3.98
N SER A 165 4.50 25.32 -3.66
CA SER A 165 4.91 25.02 -2.29
C SER A 165 6.16 25.73 -1.82
N ILE A 166 6.77 26.53 -2.70
CA ILE A 166 8.01 27.28 -2.42
C ILE A 166 7.70 28.75 -2.13
N THR A 167 6.42 29.15 -2.18
CA THR A 167 5.90 30.46 -1.77
C THR A 167 5.25 30.37 -0.39
#